data_60c3c823187b9ea22c183562b0190875
#
_entry.id   60c3c823187b9ea22c183562b0190875
#
_cell.length_a   1.000
_cell.length_b   1.000
_cell.length_c   1.000
_cell.angle_alpha   90.00
_cell.angle_beta   90.00
_cell.angle_gamma   90.00
#
_symmetry.space_group_name_H-M   'P 1'
#
loop_
_entity.id
_entity.type
_entity.pdbx_description
1 polymer ?
#
loop_
_entity_poly.entity_id
_entity_poly.type
_entity_poly.pdbx_seq_one_letter_code
_entity_poly.pdbx_strand_id
1 'polypeptide(L)'
;IEEKLKKAGFYYRVAYRVKAPDSMLDKLILKDYRRPGTENQDKKMQDLIGIRIILYYADDVEIVKNFLDTIFSMPGVWNTTEANEYEFRAMKINGIFKLPGYLSKTIVNPELGDYVDDTFEIQVRTNSFEGWHEIEHDMRYKGSAFGTGNEALARKMNSILATLELCDDSVVGLIEDLGHQHYKDRKWNYMLRCHYRLKFTREPLHPYIEEI
;
A
#
# COMPACT_ATOMS: atom_id res chain seq x y z
N ILE A 1 -3.64 -13.81 1.26
CA ILE A 1 -2.63 -12.75 1.41
C ILE A 1 -2.07 -12.78 2.82
N GLU A 2 -2.88 -12.52 3.86
CA GLU A 2 -2.44 -12.43 5.25
C GLU A 2 -1.62 -13.64 5.73
N GLU A 3 -2.08 -14.86 5.48
CA GLU A 3 -1.31 -16.07 5.83
C GLU A 3 0.08 -16.09 5.19
N LYS A 4 0.18 -15.66 3.93
CA LYS A 4 1.44 -15.67 3.21
C LYS A 4 2.38 -14.57 3.71
N LEU A 5 1.88 -13.36 3.98
CA LEU A 5 2.64 -12.28 4.61
C LEU A 5 3.13 -12.66 6.01
N LYS A 6 2.27 -13.30 6.80
CA LYS A 6 2.62 -13.80 8.13
C LYS A 6 3.72 -14.86 8.09
N LYS A 7 3.62 -15.81 7.14
CA LYS A 7 4.67 -16.84 6.96
C LYS A 7 5.99 -16.27 6.48
N ALA A 8 5.95 -15.20 5.69
CA ALA A 8 7.15 -14.49 5.23
C ALA A 8 7.78 -13.61 6.33
N GLY A 9 7.10 -13.41 7.47
CA GLY A 9 7.65 -12.69 8.63
C GLY A 9 7.49 -11.17 8.58
N PHE A 10 6.78 -10.62 7.61
CA PHE A 10 6.56 -9.17 7.53
C PHE A 10 5.81 -8.63 8.75
N TYR A 11 6.12 -7.38 9.10
CA TYR A 11 5.39 -6.65 10.12
C TYR A 11 4.39 -5.71 9.43
N TYR A 12 3.11 -6.10 9.45
CA TYR A 12 2.06 -5.47 8.64
C TYR A 12 0.72 -5.42 9.36
N ARG A 13 -0.18 -4.60 8.80
CA ARG A 13 -1.63 -4.67 8.99
C ARG A 13 -2.31 -4.77 7.62
N VAL A 14 -3.46 -5.42 7.56
CA VAL A 14 -4.29 -5.46 6.36
C VAL A 14 -5.66 -4.86 6.66
N ALA A 15 -6.12 -4.02 5.77
CA ALA A 15 -7.48 -3.55 5.69
C ALA A 15 -8.06 -3.91 4.33
N TYR A 16 -9.36 -4.14 4.26
CA TYR A 16 -10.05 -4.43 3.01
C TYR A 16 -11.40 -3.75 2.99
N ARG A 17 -11.84 -3.41 1.79
CA ARG A 17 -13.17 -2.84 1.57
C ARG A 17 -13.75 -3.29 0.24
N VAL A 18 -15.08 -3.38 0.21
CA VAL A 18 -15.85 -3.38 -1.04
C VAL A 18 -16.41 -1.96 -1.22
N LYS A 19 -16.30 -1.43 -2.42
CA LYS A 19 -16.80 -0.09 -2.72
C LYS A 19 -18.32 -0.05 -2.55
N ALA A 20 -18.81 0.94 -1.79
CA ALA A 20 -20.24 1.14 -1.61
C ALA A 20 -20.93 1.49 -2.94
N PRO A 21 -22.20 1.07 -3.16
CA PRO A 21 -22.93 1.31 -4.41
C PRO A 21 -22.96 2.78 -4.82
N ASP A 22 -23.19 3.70 -3.89
CA ASP A 22 -23.20 5.14 -4.17
C ASP A 22 -21.83 5.64 -4.66
N SER A 23 -20.75 5.24 -3.98
CA SER A 23 -19.37 5.57 -4.39
C SER A 23 -18.97 4.93 -5.72
N MET A 24 -19.58 3.79 -6.08
CA MET A 24 -19.41 3.15 -7.36
C MET A 24 -20.08 3.99 -8.45
N LEU A 25 -21.34 4.38 -8.23
CA LEU A 25 -22.12 5.19 -9.16
C LEU A 25 -21.45 6.55 -9.40
N ASP A 26 -21.05 7.23 -8.35
CA ASP A 26 -20.32 8.49 -8.43
C ASP A 26 -19.06 8.37 -9.28
N LYS A 27 -18.28 7.30 -9.10
CA LYS A 27 -17.07 7.07 -9.88
C LYS A 27 -17.35 6.79 -11.34
N LEU A 28 -18.40 6.02 -11.66
CA LEU A 28 -18.82 5.73 -13.03
C LEU A 28 -19.21 7.00 -13.76
N ILE A 29 -19.96 7.90 -13.09
CA ILE A 29 -20.39 9.20 -13.63
C ILE A 29 -19.19 10.15 -13.78
N LEU A 30 -18.42 10.38 -12.72
CA LEU A 30 -17.30 11.32 -12.71
C LEU A 30 -16.19 10.98 -13.70
N LYS A 31 -15.98 9.69 -13.99
CA LYS A 31 -14.96 9.21 -14.92
C LYS A 31 -15.49 8.90 -16.31
N ASP A 32 -16.78 9.17 -16.58
CA ASP A 32 -17.42 8.88 -17.86
C ASP A 32 -17.15 7.43 -18.36
N TYR A 33 -17.15 6.45 -17.45
CA TYR A 33 -16.95 5.05 -17.82
C TYR A 33 -18.05 4.60 -18.78
N ARG A 34 -17.66 3.92 -19.87
CA ARG A 34 -18.56 3.42 -20.91
C ARG A 34 -19.32 4.52 -21.68
N ARG A 35 -19.00 5.78 -21.50
CA ARG A 35 -19.59 6.88 -22.27
C ARG A 35 -18.92 6.95 -23.65
N PRO A 36 -19.69 6.83 -24.75
CA PRO A 36 -19.14 6.89 -26.10
C PRO A 36 -18.40 8.22 -26.35
N GLY A 37 -17.24 8.13 -27.01
CA GLY A 37 -16.43 9.31 -27.36
C GLY A 37 -15.56 9.87 -26.25
N THR A 38 -15.47 9.20 -25.10
CA THR A 38 -14.54 9.55 -24.00
C THR A 38 -13.35 8.60 -23.94
N GLU A 39 -12.27 9.02 -23.29
CA GLU A 39 -11.08 8.18 -23.05
C GLU A 39 -11.38 6.90 -22.25
N ASN A 40 -12.50 6.87 -21.55
CA ASN A 40 -12.88 5.77 -20.68
C ASN A 40 -14.04 4.92 -21.22
N GLN A 41 -14.42 5.10 -22.50
CA GLN A 41 -15.54 4.35 -23.08
C GLN A 41 -15.35 2.83 -23.03
N ASP A 42 -14.12 2.34 -23.16
CA ASP A 42 -13.78 0.91 -23.14
C ASP A 42 -13.20 0.43 -21.80
N LYS A 43 -13.04 1.35 -20.84
CA LYS A 43 -12.50 1.02 -19.53
C LYS A 43 -13.59 0.52 -18.59
N LYS A 44 -13.20 -0.39 -17.72
CA LYS A 44 -14.02 -0.90 -16.62
C LYS A 44 -13.42 -0.51 -15.28
N MET A 45 -14.25 -0.45 -14.25
CA MET A 45 -13.80 -0.16 -12.90
C MET A 45 -13.06 -1.39 -12.33
N GLN A 46 -11.82 -1.18 -11.86
CA GLN A 46 -10.91 -2.22 -11.40
C GLN A 46 -10.77 -2.28 -9.87
N ASP A 47 -11.35 -1.33 -9.16
CA ASP A 47 -11.20 -1.14 -7.70
C ASP A 47 -12.52 -1.34 -6.94
N LEU A 48 -13.39 -2.25 -7.40
CA LEU A 48 -14.58 -2.65 -6.66
C LEU A 48 -14.19 -3.25 -5.31
N ILE A 49 -13.15 -4.07 -5.29
CA ILE A 49 -12.53 -4.62 -4.09
C ILE A 49 -11.17 -3.97 -3.93
N GLY A 50 -10.93 -3.40 -2.77
CA GLY A 50 -9.65 -2.82 -2.37
C GLY A 50 -9.06 -3.54 -1.17
N ILE A 51 -7.79 -3.90 -1.24
CA ILE A 51 -7.01 -4.45 -0.13
C ILE A 51 -5.89 -3.46 0.15
N ARG A 52 -5.68 -3.12 1.40
CA ARG A 52 -4.62 -2.22 1.83
C ARG A 52 -3.66 -2.94 2.75
N ILE A 53 -2.40 -3.00 2.38
CA ILE A 53 -1.32 -3.57 3.16
C ILE A 53 -0.51 -2.40 3.72
N ILE A 54 -0.50 -2.29 5.04
CA ILE A 54 0.14 -1.21 5.77
C ILE A 54 1.36 -1.79 6.47
N LEU A 55 2.54 -1.34 6.06
CA LEU A 55 3.84 -1.78 6.53
C LEU A 55 4.40 -0.84 7.59
N TYR A 56 5.22 -1.36 8.46
CA TYR A 56 5.85 -0.57 9.52
C TYR A 56 7.23 -0.05 9.12
N TYR A 57 7.85 -0.64 8.08
CA TYR A 57 9.16 -0.24 7.57
C TYR A 57 9.06 0.13 6.10
N ALA A 58 9.71 1.22 5.72
CA ALA A 58 9.67 1.73 4.34
C ALA A 58 10.38 0.79 3.36
N ASP A 59 11.48 0.19 3.77
CA ASP A 59 12.26 -0.75 2.97
C ASP A 59 11.53 -2.08 2.68
N ASP A 60 10.50 -2.45 3.46
CA ASP A 60 9.66 -3.60 3.16
C ASP A 60 8.70 -3.39 1.97
N VAL A 61 8.46 -2.15 1.55
CA VAL A 61 7.44 -1.82 0.55
C VAL A 61 7.72 -2.48 -0.80
N GLU A 62 8.93 -2.33 -1.33
CA GLU A 62 9.33 -2.96 -2.59
C GLU A 62 9.44 -4.49 -2.45
N ILE A 63 9.87 -4.99 -1.31
CA ILE A 63 9.96 -6.42 -1.03
C ILE A 63 8.55 -7.04 -1.06
N VAL A 64 7.58 -6.41 -0.39
CA VAL A 64 6.18 -6.87 -0.36
C VAL A 64 5.55 -6.78 -1.74
N LYS A 65 5.79 -5.72 -2.50
CA LYS A 65 5.34 -5.59 -3.89
C LYS A 65 5.80 -6.77 -4.75
N ASN A 66 7.10 -7.05 -4.74
CA ASN A 66 7.67 -8.18 -5.48
C ASN A 66 7.14 -9.54 -4.97
N PHE A 67 6.97 -9.68 -3.66
CA PHE A 67 6.39 -10.86 -3.05
C PHE A 67 4.94 -11.09 -3.51
N LEU A 68 4.14 -10.05 -3.61
CA LEU A 68 2.75 -10.13 -4.08
C LEU A 68 2.68 -10.67 -5.51
N ASP A 69 3.59 -10.27 -6.39
CA ASP A 69 3.66 -10.79 -7.76
C ASP A 69 3.95 -12.30 -7.81
N THR A 70 4.61 -12.84 -6.78
CA THR A 70 4.88 -14.29 -6.70
C THR A 70 3.69 -15.11 -6.19
N ILE A 71 2.76 -14.50 -5.45
CA ILE A 71 1.67 -15.24 -4.81
C ILE A 71 0.40 -15.33 -5.65
N PHE A 72 0.29 -14.54 -6.70
CA PHE A 72 -0.82 -14.58 -7.65
C PHE A 72 -0.41 -15.28 -8.94
N SER A 73 -1.40 -15.84 -9.64
CA SER A 73 -1.16 -16.55 -10.91
C SER A 73 -0.67 -15.66 -12.05
N MET A 74 -0.91 -14.36 -11.94
CA MET A 74 -0.42 -13.34 -12.85
C MET A 74 0.14 -12.17 -12.03
N PRO A 75 1.27 -11.58 -12.46
CA PRO A 75 1.80 -10.38 -11.84
C PRO A 75 0.78 -9.24 -11.86
N GLY A 76 0.82 -8.38 -10.85
CA GLY A 76 -0.01 -7.19 -10.80
C GLY A 76 0.44 -6.15 -11.83
N VAL A 77 -0.52 -5.35 -12.28
CA VAL A 77 -0.20 -4.12 -13.03
C VAL A 77 -0.01 -3.02 -11.99
N TRP A 78 1.24 -2.64 -11.75
CA TRP A 78 1.60 -1.66 -10.72
C TRP A 78 1.57 -0.24 -11.25
N ASN A 79 0.96 0.64 -10.48
CA ASN A 79 1.03 2.09 -10.63
C ASN A 79 1.77 2.65 -9.42
N THR A 80 2.99 3.10 -9.65
CA THR A 80 3.86 3.64 -8.62
C THR A 80 4.06 5.13 -8.88
N THR A 81 3.95 5.96 -7.85
CA THR A 81 4.36 7.36 -7.95
C THR A 81 5.89 7.39 -8.02
N GLU A 82 6.43 7.91 -9.10
CA GLU A 82 7.89 8.11 -9.20
C GLU A 82 8.32 9.21 -8.25
N ALA A 83 9.41 8.95 -7.53
CA ALA A 83 10.05 9.97 -6.70
C ALA A 83 10.61 11.07 -7.60
N ASN A 84 10.35 12.31 -7.22
CA ASN A 84 10.89 13.49 -7.91
C ASN A 84 11.84 14.20 -6.96
N GLU A 85 13.06 14.51 -7.43
CA GLU A 85 14.09 15.20 -6.64
C GLU A 85 13.63 16.57 -6.09
N TYR A 86 12.62 17.18 -6.70
CA TYR A 86 12.17 18.54 -6.38
C TYR A 86 10.83 18.59 -5.64
N GLU A 87 10.10 17.48 -5.54
CA GLU A 87 8.76 17.48 -4.97
C GLU A 87 8.54 16.27 -4.07
N PHE A 88 8.11 16.51 -2.84
CA PHE A 88 7.58 15.46 -1.98
C PHE A 88 6.16 15.10 -2.41
N ARG A 89 5.94 13.85 -2.73
CA ARG A 89 4.61 13.31 -3.08
C ARG A 89 4.34 12.07 -2.25
N ALA A 90 3.11 11.92 -1.80
CA ALA A 90 2.70 10.68 -1.16
C ALA A 90 2.98 9.49 -2.09
N MET A 91 3.85 8.59 -1.66
CA MET A 91 4.20 7.41 -2.43
C MET A 91 2.97 6.51 -2.52
N LYS A 92 2.46 6.32 -3.74
CA LYS A 92 1.33 5.42 -4.02
C LYS A 92 1.87 4.20 -4.74
N ILE A 93 1.71 3.06 -4.15
CA ILE A 93 2.02 1.77 -4.78
C ILE A 93 0.72 0.98 -4.82
N ASN A 94 0.09 1.02 -5.98
CA ASN A 94 -1.18 0.36 -6.22
C ASN A 94 -1.00 -0.70 -7.31
N GLY A 95 -1.36 -1.94 -7.01
CA GLY A 95 -1.34 -3.06 -7.95
C GLY A 95 -2.75 -3.52 -8.29
N ILE A 96 -3.02 -3.76 -9.57
CA ILE A 96 -4.26 -4.35 -10.04
C ILE A 96 -4.01 -5.82 -10.33
N PHE A 97 -4.77 -6.70 -9.71
CA PHE A 97 -4.65 -8.15 -9.80
C PHE A 97 -5.96 -8.78 -10.26
N LYS A 98 -5.87 -9.89 -10.98
CA LYS A 98 -7.04 -10.66 -11.35
C LYS A 98 -7.65 -11.41 -10.18
N LEU A 99 -8.96 -11.39 -10.08
CA LEU A 99 -9.71 -12.22 -9.13
C LEU A 99 -9.52 -13.71 -9.47
N PRO A 100 -9.40 -14.58 -8.46
CA PRO A 100 -9.51 -16.01 -8.66
C PRO A 100 -10.83 -16.37 -9.37
N GLY A 101 -10.79 -17.31 -10.32
CA GLY A 101 -11.93 -17.59 -11.20
C GLY A 101 -13.24 -17.96 -10.47
N TYR A 102 -13.16 -18.55 -9.28
CA TYR A 102 -14.34 -18.85 -8.47
C TYR A 102 -14.99 -17.59 -7.87
N LEU A 103 -14.19 -16.56 -7.54
CA LEU A 103 -14.68 -15.27 -7.06
C LEU A 103 -15.18 -14.38 -8.21
N SER A 104 -14.48 -14.38 -9.33
CA SER A 104 -14.86 -13.60 -10.50
C SER A 104 -16.29 -13.89 -10.94
N LYS A 105 -16.66 -15.17 -11.03
CA LYS A 105 -18.02 -15.61 -11.41
C LYS A 105 -19.11 -15.20 -10.40
N THR A 106 -18.74 -15.02 -9.15
CA THR A 106 -19.69 -14.67 -8.07
C THR A 106 -19.89 -13.16 -7.98
N ILE A 107 -18.81 -12.38 -8.19
CA ILE A 107 -18.79 -10.93 -7.95
C ILE A 107 -19.20 -10.17 -9.21
N VAL A 108 -18.70 -10.59 -10.37
CA VAL A 108 -19.00 -9.95 -11.65
C VAL A 108 -20.17 -10.68 -12.30
N ASN A 109 -21.39 -10.32 -11.88
CA ASN A 109 -22.59 -10.82 -12.55
C ASN A 109 -22.75 -10.18 -13.94
N PRO A 110 -23.62 -10.73 -14.83
CA PRO A 110 -23.81 -10.21 -16.19
C PRO A 110 -24.19 -8.73 -16.24
N GLU A 111 -24.94 -8.24 -15.26
CA GLU A 111 -25.39 -6.84 -15.21
C GLU A 111 -24.28 -5.86 -14.86
N LEU A 112 -23.35 -6.25 -13.97
CA LEU A 112 -22.19 -5.46 -13.58
C LEU A 112 -21.00 -5.64 -14.50
N GLY A 113 -20.94 -6.73 -15.26
CA GLY A 113 -19.82 -7.10 -16.11
C GLY A 113 -19.47 -6.11 -17.20
N ASP A 114 -20.42 -5.21 -17.57
CA ASP A 114 -20.15 -4.13 -18.49
C ASP A 114 -19.39 -2.95 -17.86
N TYR A 115 -19.52 -2.75 -16.55
CA TYR A 115 -18.98 -1.59 -15.83
C TYR A 115 -17.81 -1.93 -14.93
N VAL A 116 -17.72 -3.18 -14.46
CA VAL A 116 -16.72 -3.65 -13.48
C VAL A 116 -15.87 -4.74 -14.10
N ASP A 117 -14.55 -4.65 -13.89
CA ASP A 117 -13.60 -5.68 -14.30
C ASP A 117 -13.52 -6.83 -13.28
N ASP A 118 -13.01 -7.98 -13.69
CA ASP A 118 -12.72 -9.14 -12.83
C ASP A 118 -11.40 -8.99 -12.08
N THR A 119 -11.18 -7.80 -11.53
CA THR A 119 -9.94 -7.43 -10.84
C THR A 119 -10.20 -6.89 -9.45
N PHE A 120 -9.13 -6.75 -8.68
CA PHE A 120 -9.12 -6.07 -7.39
C PHE A 120 -7.83 -5.27 -7.24
N GLU A 121 -7.89 -4.21 -6.43
CA GLU A 121 -6.76 -3.33 -6.17
C GLU A 121 -6.06 -3.74 -4.85
N ILE A 122 -4.73 -3.81 -4.87
CA ILE A 122 -3.91 -3.85 -3.65
C ILE A 122 -3.14 -2.53 -3.55
N GLN A 123 -3.26 -1.88 -2.41
CA GLN A 123 -2.48 -0.69 -2.06
C GLN A 123 -1.44 -1.08 -1.02
N VAL A 124 -0.17 -0.79 -1.28
CA VAL A 124 0.92 -0.99 -0.32
C VAL A 124 1.40 0.38 0.17
N ARG A 125 1.45 0.56 1.47
CA ARG A 125 1.81 1.84 2.11
C ARG A 125 2.56 1.61 3.41
N THR A 126 3.31 2.62 3.85
CA THR A 126 3.80 2.67 5.24
C THR A 126 2.70 3.18 6.18
N ASN A 127 2.88 2.94 7.47
CA ASN A 127 1.96 3.41 8.51
C ASN A 127 1.86 4.95 8.54
N SER A 128 2.96 5.65 8.28
CA SER A 128 3.01 7.12 8.25
C SER A 128 2.20 7.68 7.08
N PHE A 129 2.38 7.12 5.89
CA PHE A 129 1.65 7.54 4.71
C PHE A 129 0.17 7.13 4.72
N GLU A 130 -0.18 6.04 5.41
CA GLU A 130 -1.59 5.66 5.56
C GLU A 130 -2.37 6.70 6.37
N GLY A 131 -1.85 7.10 7.54
CA GLY A 131 -2.47 8.12 8.36
C GLY A 131 -2.60 9.46 7.64
N TRP A 132 -1.56 9.87 6.92
CA TRP A 132 -1.58 11.09 6.13
C TRP A 132 -2.58 11.03 4.99
N HIS A 133 -2.64 9.91 4.28
CA HIS A 133 -3.53 9.76 3.12
C HIS A 133 -5.01 9.92 3.49
N GLU A 134 -5.44 9.39 4.62
CA GLU A 134 -6.82 9.57 5.09
C GLU A 134 -7.13 11.05 5.36
N ILE A 135 -6.20 11.78 5.98
CA ILE A 135 -6.34 13.22 6.24
C ILE A 135 -6.33 14.01 4.93
N GLU A 136 -5.35 13.78 4.06
CA GLU A 136 -5.22 14.47 2.77
C GLU A 136 -6.44 14.24 1.88
N HIS A 137 -6.92 13.00 1.83
CA HIS A 137 -8.10 12.64 1.04
C HIS A 137 -9.34 13.39 1.51
N ASP A 138 -9.59 13.43 2.81
CA ASP A 138 -10.74 14.16 3.36
C ASP A 138 -10.63 15.67 3.11
N MET A 139 -9.45 16.25 3.27
CA MET A 139 -9.23 17.67 3.04
C MET A 139 -9.36 18.06 1.57
N ARG A 140 -8.82 17.28 0.64
CA ARG A 140 -8.82 17.61 -0.79
C ARG A 140 -10.16 17.31 -1.46
N TYR A 141 -10.84 16.23 -1.09
CA TYR A 141 -12.05 15.77 -1.79
C TYR A 141 -13.35 16.18 -1.12
N LYS A 142 -13.38 16.29 0.21
CA LYS A 142 -14.58 16.64 0.96
C LYS A 142 -14.58 18.11 1.42
N GLY A 143 -13.41 18.73 1.52
CA GLY A 143 -13.29 20.12 1.92
C GLY A 143 -13.29 21.05 0.72
N SER A 144 -14.28 21.95 0.63
CA SER A 144 -14.25 23.08 -0.31
C SER A 144 -13.10 24.07 -0.05
N ALA A 145 -12.26 23.79 0.96
CA ALA A 145 -11.17 24.64 1.41
C ALA A 145 -9.95 24.68 0.46
N PHE A 146 -9.84 23.75 -0.48
CA PHE A 146 -8.74 23.69 -1.45
C PHE A 146 -9.08 24.31 -2.81
N GLY A 147 -9.91 25.35 -2.83
CA GLY A 147 -10.08 26.19 -4.02
C GLY A 147 -8.75 26.81 -4.46
N THR A 148 -8.66 27.14 -5.74
CA THR A 148 -7.54 27.89 -6.35
C THR A 148 -7.17 29.11 -5.48
N GLY A 149 -5.92 29.15 -4.98
CA GLY A 149 -5.40 30.29 -4.20
C GLY A 149 -4.80 29.95 -2.84
N ASN A 150 -4.77 28.67 -2.42
CA ASN A 150 -4.22 28.26 -1.12
C ASN A 150 -2.80 27.68 -1.20
N GLU A 151 -1.88 28.37 -1.91
CA GLU A 151 -0.48 27.92 -2.06
C GLU A 151 0.24 27.73 -0.72
N ALA A 152 -0.05 28.60 0.27
CA ALA A 152 0.53 28.48 1.59
C ALA A 152 0.10 27.18 2.32
N LEU A 153 -1.13 26.74 2.12
CA LEU A 153 -1.63 25.50 2.68
C LEU A 153 -1.04 24.28 1.96
N ALA A 154 -0.97 24.31 0.64
CA ALA A 154 -0.31 23.27 -0.15
C ALA A 154 1.15 23.10 0.27
N ARG A 155 1.87 24.20 0.51
CA ARG A 155 3.26 24.15 1.00
C ARG A 155 3.37 23.52 2.39
N LYS A 156 2.43 23.83 3.31
CA LYS A 156 2.38 23.18 4.63
C LYS A 156 2.12 21.68 4.52
N MET A 157 1.23 21.26 3.64
CA MET A 157 0.98 19.84 3.39
C MET A 157 2.21 19.13 2.86
N ASN A 158 2.93 19.73 1.90
CA ASN A 158 4.18 19.17 1.38
C ASN A 158 5.27 19.08 2.46
N SER A 159 5.33 20.04 3.40
CA SER A 159 6.28 19.96 4.52
C SER A 159 5.96 18.82 5.49
N ILE A 160 4.69 18.51 5.70
CA ILE A 160 4.28 17.34 6.50
C ILE A 160 4.67 16.05 5.78
N LEU A 161 4.41 15.94 4.47
CA LEU A 161 4.83 14.78 3.67
C LEU A 161 6.34 14.54 3.77
N ALA A 162 7.14 15.58 3.58
CA ALA A 162 8.60 15.51 3.72
C ALA A 162 9.02 15.02 5.12
N THR A 163 8.36 15.51 6.15
CA THR A 163 8.64 15.09 7.53
C THR A 163 8.30 13.61 7.75
N LEU A 164 7.20 13.13 7.20
CA LEU A 164 6.79 11.72 7.33
C LEU A 164 7.75 10.79 6.59
N GLU A 165 8.22 11.18 5.41
CA GLU A 165 9.23 10.43 4.65
C GLU A 165 10.54 10.33 5.44
N LEU A 166 11.04 11.46 5.96
CA LEU A 166 12.23 11.46 6.82
C LEU A 166 12.04 10.65 8.10
N CYS A 167 10.84 10.61 8.67
CA CYS A 167 10.54 9.76 9.83
C CYS A 167 10.61 8.28 9.46
N ASP A 168 10.04 7.87 8.33
CA ASP A 168 10.08 6.48 7.86
C ASP A 168 11.54 6.04 7.64
N ASP A 169 12.36 6.85 6.98
CA ASP A 169 13.79 6.60 6.78
C ASP A 169 14.56 6.54 8.10
N SER A 170 14.22 7.43 9.04
CA SER A 170 14.85 7.44 10.37
C SER A 170 14.53 6.19 11.17
N VAL A 171 13.33 5.63 11.03
CA VAL A 171 12.97 4.35 11.68
C VAL A 171 13.80 3.21 11.11
N VAL A 172 14.01 3.16 9.80
CA VAL A 172 14.87 2.16 9.15
C VAL A 172 16.29 2.29 9.69
N GLY A 173 16.88 3.49 9.67
CA GLY A 173 18.23 3.75 10.19
C GLY A 173 18.38 3.36 11.66
N LEU A 174 17.39 3.68 12.50
CA LEU A 174 17.41 3.29 13.92
C LEU A 174 17.47 1.77 14.12
N ILE A 175 16.69 1.01 13.33
CA ILE A 175 16.70 -0.46 13.40
C ILE A 175 18.02 -1.04 12.89
N GLU A 176 18.66 -0.42 11.92
CA GLU A 176 19.99 -0.82 11.44
C GLU A 176 21.06 -0.58 12.50
N ASP A 177 21.06 0.60 13.12
CA ASP A 177 21.96 0.92 14.23
C ASP A 177 21.81 -0.05 15.40
N LEU A 178 20.56 -0.36 15.76
CA LEU A 178 20.25 -1.35 16.80
C LEU A 178 20.73 -2.76 16.41
N GLY A 179 20.57 -3.15 15.17
CA GLY A 179 21.08 -4.41 14.64
C GLY A 179 22.60 -4.49 14.73
N HIS A 180 23.29 -3.41 14.37
CA HIS A 180 24.75 -3.30 14.50
C HIS A 180 25.22 -3.35 15.96
N GLN A 181 24.50 -2.71 16.88
CA GLN A 181 24.77 -2.81 18.32
C GLN A 181 24.63 -4.25 18.81
N HIS A 182 23.55 -4.94 18.44
CA HIS A 182 23.34 -6.34 18.80
C HIS A 182 24.40 -7.28 18.21
N TYR A 183 24.88 -7.00 16.98
CA TYR A 183 26.01 -7.71 16.39
C TYR A 183 27.28 -7.59 17.25
N LYS A 184 27.64 -6.37 17.68
CA LYS A 184 28.79 -6.14 18.58
C LYS A 184 28.65 -6.84 19.92
N ASP A 185 27.42 -6.86 20.46
CA ASP A 185 27.09 -7.52 21.73
C ASP A 185 26.95 -9.03 21.60
N ARG A 186 27.10 -9.60 20.41
CA ARG A 186 26.89 -11.02 20.08
C ARG A 186 25.47 -11.52 20.42
N LYS A 187 24.48 -10.64 20.34
CA LYS A 187 23.06 -10.96 20.55
C LYS A 187 22.41 -11.35 19.22
N TRP A 188 22.78 -12.49 18.68
CA TRP A 188 22.45 -12.91 17.32
C TRP A 188 20.96 -12.92 17.03
N ASN A 189 20.13 -13.38 17.98
CA ASN A 189 18.67 -13.38 17.83
C ASN A 189 18.13 -11.98 17.52
N TYR A 190 18.52 -10.99 18.32
CA TYR A 190 18.06 -9.60 18.15
C TYR A 190 18.66 -8.95 16.88
N MET A 191 19.92 -9.25 16.58
CA MET A 191 20.57 -8.79 15.37
C MET A 191 19.84 -9.29 14.11
N LEU A 192 19.51 -10.58 14.03
CA LEU A 192 18.75 -11.15 12.92
C LEU A 192 17.35 -10.55 12.81
N ARG A 193 16.67 -10.30 13.93
CA ARG A 193 15.35 -9.65 13.91
C ARG A 193 15.42 -8.23 13.36
N CYS A 194 16.45 -7.45 13.72
CA CYS A 194 16.68 -6.14 13.13
C CYS A 194 16.95 -6.24 11.62
N HIS A 195 17.85 -7.12 11.24
CA HIS A 195 18.29 -7.28 9.84
C HIS A 195 17.14 -7.70 8.91
N TYR A 196 16.32 -8.66 9.35
CA TYR A 196 15.18 -9.17 8.57
C TYR A 196 13.86 -8.45 8.87
N ARG A 197 13.86 -7.35 9.62
CA ARG A 197 12.65 -6.59 10.01
C ARG A 197 11.57 -7.46 10.68
N LEU A 198 11.98 -8.48 11.40
CA LEU A 198 11.06 -9.39 12.08
C LEU A 198 10.48 -8.74 13.33
N LYS A 199 9.26 -9.13 13.68
CA LYS A 199 8.65 -8.70 14.94
C LYS A 199 9.51 -9.11 16.13
N PHE A 200 9.78 -8.16 17.04
CA PHE A 200 10.47 -8.45 18.29
C PHE A 200 9.56 -9.27 19.21
N THR A 201 10.03 -10.45 19.59
CA THR A 201 9.37 -11.35 20.53
C THR A 201 10.39 -11.82 21.56
N ARG A 202 9.90 -12.34 22.71
CA ARG A 202 10.76 -12.97 23.72
C ARG A 202 11.10 -14.42 23.38
N GLU A 203 10.48 -14.97 22.35
CA GLU A 203 10.73 -16.35 21.92
C GLU A 203 12.13 -16.44 21.29
N PRO A 204 12.90 -17.47 21.61
CA PRO A 204 14.19 -17.72 20.97
C PRO A 204 13.98 -18.01 19.47
N LEU A 205 15.03 -17.85 18.70
CA LEU A 205 15.06 -18.35 17.34
C LEU A 205 15.10 -19.89 17.36
N HIS A 206 14.77 -20.49 16.21
CA HIS A 206 14.87 -21.94 16.09
C HIS A 206 16.30 -22.40 16.40
N PRO A 207 16.52 -23.49 17.17
CA PRO A 207 17.86 -23.94 17.59
C PRO A 207 18.88 -24.01 16.47
N TYR A 208 18.49 -24.43 15.27
CA TYR A 208 19.40 -24.45 14.10
C TYR A 208 19.98 -23.08 13.71
N ILE A 209 19.38 -21.98 14.16
CA ILE A 209 19.86 -20.62 13.89
C ILE A 209 20.75 -20.12 15.06
N GLU A 210 20.56 -20.65 16.26
CA GLU A 210 21.35 -20.29 17.45
C GLU A 210 22.68 -21.06 17.54
N GLU A 211 22.81 -22.17 16.84
CA GLU A 211 24.03 -23.01 16.80
C GLU A 211 25.08 -22.53 15.79
N ILE A 212 24.80 -21.50 14.99
CA ILE A 212 25.77 -20.88 14.05
C ILE A 212 26.55 -19.77 14.74
#